data_f013902df634e16b422418ce340ee3b6
#
_entry.id   f013902df634e16b422418ce340ee3b6
#
_cell.length_a   1.000
_cell.length_b   1.000
_cell.length_c   1.000
_cell.angle_alpha   90.00
_cell.angle_beta   90.00
_cell.angle_gamma   90.00
#
_symmetry.space_group_name_H-M   'P 1'
#
loop_
_entity.id
_entity.type
_entity.pdbx_description
1 polymer ?
#
loop_
_entity_poly.entity_id
_entity_poly.type
_entity_poly.pdbx_seq_one_letter_code
_entity_poly.pdbx_strand_id
1 'polypeptide(L)'
;MQTSRNRGVLAGMNRHLDIAAQPFEGVAWLALRAATGLLLMPHGAQKLFGMFGGGGISGTAGFLESAGYPAPTLMAILIGVVEFFGGLMIATGFMARFAAVAVAVFMAFAVLFHLDNGFFWTARGYEYPVLWGIAAIFFAVKGGGAYSIDGKASA
;
A
#
# COMPACT_ATOMS: atom_id res chain seq x y z
N MET A 1 -39.72 -15.83 -17.92
CA MET A 1 -39.86 -14.47 -18.48
C MET A 1 -39.44 -13.34 -17.51
N GLN A 2 -39.55 -13.50 -16.19
CA GLN A 2 -39.22 -12.51 -15.15
C GLN A 2 -37.71 -12.31 -14.97
N THR A 3 -36.88 -13.34 -15.16
CA THR A 3 -35.40 -13.30 -15.00
C THR A 3 -34.68 -12.46 -16.07
N SER A 4 -35.22 -12.42 -17.31
CA SER A 4 -34.62 -11.62 -18.39
C SER A 4 -34.90 -10.12 -18.21
N ARG A 5 -36.09 -9.78 -17.70
CA ARG A 5 -36.49 -8.39 -17.41
C ARG A 5 -35.66 -7.80 -16.28
N ASN A 6 -35.41 -8.55 -15.22
CA ASN A 6 -34.57 -8.12 -14.10
C ASN A 6 -33.11 -7.91 -14.51
N ARG A 7 -32.56 -8.75 -15.39
CA ARG A 7 -31.20 -8.56 -15.94
C ARG A 7 -31.07 -7.27 -16.74
N GLY A 8 -32.08 -6.92 -17.53
CA GLY A 8 -32.09 -5.66 -18.30
C GLY A 8 -32.14 -4.42 -17.41
N VAL A 9 -32.93 -4.43 -16.34
CA VAL A 9 -33.03 -3.31 -15.38
C VAL A 9 -31.70 -3.14 -14.63
N LEU A 10 -31.10 -4.21 -14.13
CA LEU A 10 -29.80 -4.15 -13.44
C LEU A 10 -28.68 -3.70 -14.38
N ALA A 11 -28.66 -4.15 -15.63
CA ALA A 11 -27.69 -3.73 -16.62
C ALA A 11 -27.83 -2.23 -16.96
N GLY A 12 -29.07 -1.72 -17.08
CA GLY A 12 -29.34 -0.31 -17.29
C GLY A 12 -28.90 0.55 -16.11
N MET A 13 -29.21 0.13 -14.89
CA MET A 13 -28.82 0.84 -13.67
C MET A 13 -27.30 0.89 -13.52
N ASN A 14 -26.60 -0.24 -13.74
CA ASN A 14 -25.13 -0.26 -13.70
C ASN A 14 -24.53 0.68 -14.74
N ARG A 15 -25.05 0.71 -15.97
CA ARG A 15 -24.56 1.63 -17.01
C ARG A 15 -24.68 3.10 -16.61
N HIS A 16 -25.79 3.49 -15.97
CA HIS A 16 -25.95 4.88 -15.49
C HIS A 16 -24.97 5.22 -14.37
N LEU A 17 -24.73 4.27 -13.44
CA LEU A 17 -23.73 4.45 -12.39
C LEU A 17 -22.31 4.53 -12.95
N ASP A 18 -21.96 3.70 -13.92
CA ASP A 18 -20.65 3.72 -14.57
C ASP A 18 -20.40 5.08 -15.26
N ILE A 19 -21.39 5.58 -16.02
CA ILE A 19 -21.28 6.89 -16.68
C ILE A 19 -21.12 8.02 -15.66
N ALA A 20 -21.89 7.99 -14.56
CA ALA A 20 -21.81 9.00 -13.50
C ALA A 20 -20.48 8.93 -12.72
N ALA A 21 -19.86 7.76 -12.61
CA ALA A 21 -18.60 7.55 -11.89
C ALA A 21 -17.35 7.93 -12.72
N GLN A 22 -17.42 7.82 -14.05
CA GLN A 22 -16.27 8.09 -14.94
C GLN A 22 -15.50 9.39 -14.66
N PRO A 23 -16.16 10.55 -14.44
CA PRO A 23 -15.43 11.81 -14.17
C PRO A 23 -14.60 11.77 -12.87
N PHE A 24 -14.96 10.89 -11.94
CA PHE A 24 -14.34 10.77 -10.63
C PHE A 24 -13.25 9.69 -10.55
N GLU A 25 -13.10 8.88 -11.58
CA GLU A 25 -12.15 7.76 -11.59
C GLU A 25 -10.71 8.21 -11.28
N GLY A 26 -10.24 9.27 -11.95
CA GLY A 26 -8.91 9.81 -11.72
C GLY A 26 -8.69 10.32 -10.31
N VAL A 27 -9.71 10.96 -9.72
CA VAL A 27 -9.66 11.46 -8.33
C VAL A 27 -9.68 10.31 -7.34
N ALA A 28 -10.51 9.29 -7.55
CA ALA A 28 -10.56 8.10 -6.70
C ALA A 28 -9.21 7.36 -6.72
N TRP A 29 -8.58 7.25 -7.90
CA TRP A 29 -7.25 6.69 -8.05
C TRP A 29 -6.18 7.48 -7.30
N LEU A 30 -6.18 8.82 -7.45
CA LEU A 30 -5.29 9.72 -6.72
C LEU A 30 -5.48 9.57 -5.20
N ALA A 31 -6.73 9.56 -4.71
CA ALA A 31 -7.04 9.44 -3.29
C ALA A 31 -6.53 8.12 -2.70
N LEU A 32 -6.79 6.99 -3.37
CA LEU A 32 -6.32 5.68 -2.94
C LEU A 32 -4.79 5.63 -2.91
N ARG A 33 -4.12 6.13 -3.95
CA ARG A 33 -2.67 6.17 -4.06
C ARG A 33 -2.03 7.05 -2.99
N ALA A 34 -2.54 8.28 -2.83
CA ALA A 34 -2.05 9.20 -1.83
C ALA A 34 -2.23 8.63 -0.41
N ALA A 35 -3.40 8.08 -0.11
CA ALA A 35 -3.64 7.44 1.18
C ALA A 35 -2.68 6.27 1.42
N THR A 36 -2.55 5.35 0.45
CA THR A 36 -1.66 4.18 0.56
C THR A 36 -0.22 4.61 0.85
N GLY A 37 0.30 5.57 0.10
CA GLY A 37 1.69 6.00 0.25
C GLY A 37 1.91 6.86 1.49
N LEU A 38 1.10 7.90 1.70
CA LEU A 38 1.27 8.82 2.83
C LEU A 38 1.06 8.17 4.20
N LEU A 39 0.18 7.17 4.31
CA LEU A 39 -0.01 6.44 5.56
C LEU A 39 1.12 5.42 5.82
N LEU A 40 1.84 4.98 4.78
CA LEU A 40 2.99 4.09 4.94
C LEU A 40 4.25 4.85 5.38
N MET A 41 4.44 6.08 4.91
CA MET A 41 5.65 6.88 5.20
C MET A 41 5.98 7.06 6.68
N PRO A 42 5.03 7.37 7.60
CA PRO A 42 5.30 7.48 9.02
C PRO A 42 5.94 6.21 9.63
N HIS A 43 5.53 5.03 9.18
CA HIS A 43 6.11 3.76 9.64
C HIS A 43 7.58 3.62 9.22
N GLY A 44 7.93 4.04 8.01
CA GLY A 44 9.32 4.12 7.56
C GLY A 44 10.11 5.20 8.30
N ALA A 45 9.50 6.36 8.56
CA ALA A 45 10.13 7.44 9.33
C ALA A 45 10.44 7.04 10.77
N GLN A 46 9.57 6.26 11.41
CA GLN A 46 9.84 5.67 12.72
C GLN A 46 11.10 4.80 12.72
N LYS A 47 11.28 4.01 11.67
CA LYS A 47 12.38 3.04 11.55
C LYS A 47 13.70 3.67 11.09
N LEU A 48 13.65 4.66 10.19
CA LEU A 48 14.86 5.31 9.69
C LEU A 48 15.36 6.44 10.58
N PHE A 49 14.44 7.30 11.04
CA PHE A 49 14.79 8.59 11.64
C PHE A 49 14.39 8.68 13.12
N GLY A 50 13.73 7.67 13.67
CA GLY A 50 13.23 7.72 15.06
C GLY A 50 12.08 8.69 15.28
N MET A 51 11.41 9.16 14.21
CA MET A 51 10.27 10.09 14.30
C MET A 51 9.05 9.40 14.90
N PHE A 52 8.07 10.18 15.34
CA PHE A 52 6.77 9.71 15.86
C PHE A 52 6.90 8.64 16.97
N GLY A 53 7.93 8.77 17.82
CA GLY A 53 8.18 7.81 18.90
C GLY A 53 8.83 6.49 18.46
N GLY A 54 9.35 6.43 17.23
CA GLY A 54 10.09 5.28 16.72
C GLY A 54 11.51 5.18 17.29
N GLY A 55 12.10 3.99 17.24
CA GLY A 55 13.46 3.73 17.75
C GLY A 55 14.59 4.04 16.74
N GLY A 56 14.27 4.50 15.54
CA GLY A 56 15.26 4.69 14.48
C GLY A 56 15.85 3.35 14.01
N ILE A 57 16.94 3.41 13.25
CA ILE A 57 17.63 2.21 12.73
C ILE A 57 18.10 1.33 13.88
N SER A 58 18.69 1.90 14.92
CA SER A 58 19.23 1.11 16.05
C SER A 58 18.15 0.40 16.83
N GLY A 59 17.03 1.07 17.16
CA GLY A 59 15.91 0.46 17.86
C GLY A 59 15.22 -0.63 17.04
N THR A 60 15.04 -0.39 15.74
CA THR A 60 14.48 -1.39 14.81
C THR A 60 15.41 -2.59 14.65
N ALA A 61 16.71 -2.36 14.54
CA ALA A 61 17.71 -3.43 14.45
C ALA A 61 17.74 -4.27 15.74
N GLY A 62 17.75 -3.64 16.92
CA GLY A 62 17.72 -4.34 18.21
C GLY A 62 16.48 -5.22 18.37
N PHE A 63 15.32 -4.73 17.91
CA PHE A 63 14.09 -5.52 17.87
C PHE A 63 14.21 -6.75 16.95
N LEU A 64 14.72 -6.57 15.72
CA LEU A 64 14.90 -7.66 14.77
C LEU A 64 15.93 -8.69 15.27
N GLU A 65 17.00 -8.24 15.92
CA GLU A 65 18.02 -9.09 16.55
C GLU A 65 17.41 -9.95 17.65
N SER A 66 16.60 -9.34 18.53
CA SER A 66 15.89 -10.07 19.60
C SER A 66 14.89 -11.10 19.06
N ALA A 67 14.35 -10.86 17.85
CA ALA A 67 13.46 -11.78 17.14
C ALA A 67 14.23 -12.84 16.30
N GLY A 68 15.57 -12.86 16.37
CA GLY A 68 16.41 -13.87 15.71
C GLY A 68 16.63 -13.65 14.21
N TYR A 69 16.38 -12.45 13.69
CA TYR A 69 16.59 -12.17 12.27
C TYR A 69 18.08 -11.95 11.94
N PRO A 70 18.57 -12.49 10.80
CA PRO A 70 19.93 -12.26 10.34
C PRO A 70 20.12 -10.83 9.85
N ALA A 71 21.34 -10.29 9.99
CA ALA A 71 21.70 -8.94 9.52
C ALA A 71 20.70 -7.84 9.94
N PRO A 72 20.35 -7.70 11.23
CA PRO A 72 19.22 -6.90 11.70
C PRO A 72 19.33 -5.43 11.31
N THR A 73 20.52 -4.84 11.30
CA THR A 73 20.74 -3.44 10.88
C THR A 73 20.42 -3.24 9.39
N LEU A 74 20.87 -4.16 8.53
CA LEU A 74 20.56 -4.09 7.10
C LEU A 74 19.05 -4.24 6.86
N MET A 75 18.42 -5.18 7.55
CA MET A 75 16.96 -5.37 7.45
C MET A 75 16.20 -4.14 7.93
N ALA A 76 16.60 -3.52 9.04
CA ALA A 76 16.00 -2.30 9.55
C ALA A 76 16.04 -1.16 8.52
N ILE A 77 17.20 -0.99 7.85
CA ILE A 77 17.36 0.01 6.79
C ILE A 77 16.47 -0.32 5.59
N LEU A 78 16.49 -1.56 5.10
CA LEU A 78 15.69 -1.97 3.94
C LEU A 78 14.19 -1.80 4.19
N ILE A 79 13.70 -2.22 5.35
CA ILE A 79 12.30 -2.05 5.75
C ILE A 79 11.93 -0.57 5.77
N GLY A 80 12.73 0.24 6.46
CA GLY A 80 12.46 1.68 6.55
C GLY A 80 12.51 2.39 5.20
N VAL A 81 13.43 2.02 4.31
CA VAL A 81 13.54 2.56 2.94
C VAL A 81 12.31 2.19 2.12
N VAL A 82 11.88 0.94 2.15
CA VAL A 82 10.69 0.48 1.40
C VAL A 82 9.44 1.19 1.91
N GLU A 83 9.26 1.33 3.21
CA GLU A 83 8.09 2.01 3.77
C GLU A 83 8.11 3.51 3.51
N PHE A 84 9.24 4.19 3.70
CA PHE A 84 9.30 5.65 3.57
C PHE A 84 9.38 6.08 2.10
N PHE A 85 10.40 5.63 1.38
CA PHE A 85 10.60 6.04 -0.01
C PHE A 85 9.65 5.31 -0.96
N GLY A 86 9.36 4.03 -0.74
CA GLY A 86 8.32 3.32 -1.48
C GLY A 86 6.96 3.96 -1.29
N GLY A 87 6.62 4.37 -0.05
CA GLY A 87 5.42 5.15 0.24
C GLY A 87 5.38 6.48 -0.50
N LEU A 88 6.47 7.25 -0.49
CA LEU A 88 6.60 8.52 -1.20
C LEU A 88 6.43 8.34 -2.73
N MET A 89 7.08 7.34 -3.29
CA MET A 89 6.99 7.02 -4.72
C MET A 89 5.57 6.62 -5.11
N ILE A 90 4.89 5.80 -4.31
CA ILE A 90 3.48 5.47 -4.52
C ILE A 90 2.63 6.74 -4.41
N ALA A 91 2.77 7.55 -3.36
CA ALA A 91 1.97 8.75 -3.14
C ALA A 91 2.09 9.75 -4.30
N THR A 92 3.28 9.98 -4.81
CA THR A 92 3.54 10.90 -5.93
C THR A 92 3.26 10.27 -7.30
N GLY A 93 3.25 8.94 -7.37
CA GLY A 93 3.15 8.19 -8.61
C GLY A 93 4.42 8.26 -9.47
N PHE A 94 5.57 8.41 -8.83
CA PHE A 94 6.89 8.31 -9.46
C PHE A 94 7.39 6.87 -9.40
N MET A 95 7.66 6.27 -10.54
CA MET A 95 8.01 4.85 -10.66
C MET A 95 7.05 3.96 -9.84
N ALA A 96 5.76 4.29 -9.88
CA ALA A 96 4.74 3.75 -8.98
C ALA A 96 4.66 2.21 -9.03
N ARG A 97 4.81 1.61 -10.21
CA ARG A 97 4.78 0.14 -10.36
C ARG A 97 5.95 -0.52 -9.65
N PHE A 98 7.15 0.01 -9.80
CA PHE A 98 8.36 -0.53 -9.18
C PHE A 98 8.27 -0.44 -7.64
N ALA A 99 7.92 0.73 -7.12
CA ALA A 99 7.74 0.94 -5.69
C ALA A 99 6.65 0.01 -5.12
N ALA A 100 5.55 -0.13 -5.84
CA ALA A 100 4.44 -0.99 -5.43
C ALA A 100 4.82 -2.47 -5.37
N VAL A 101 5.65 -2.98 -6.30
CA VAL A 101 6.19 -4.34 -6.22
C VAL A 101 7.02 -4.52 -4.96
N ALA A 102 7.94 -3.58 -4.67
CA ALA A 102 8.78 -3.66 -3.46
C ALA A 102 7.92 -3.64 -2.18
N VAL A 103 6.91 -2.76 -2.12
CA VAL A 103 5.98 -2.69 -0.98
C VAL A 103 5.15 -3.97 -0.87
N ALA A 104 4.64 -4.53 -1.98
CA ALA A 104 3.87 -5.77 -1.96
C ALA A 104 4.68 -6.96 -1.42
N VAL A 105 5.92 -7.09 -1.88
CA VAL A 105 6.84 -8.12 -1.38
C VAL A 105 7.11 -7.92 0.11
N PHE A 106 7.40 -6.69 0.54
CA PHE A 106 7.60 -6.39 1.96
C PHE A 106 6.35 -6.71 2.78
N MET A 107 5.15 -6.36 2.32
CA MET A 107 3.91 -6.65 3.03
C MET A 107 3.63 -8.15 3.15
N ALA A 108 4.03 -8.96 2.16
CA ALA A 108 3.96 -10.42 2.29
C ALA A 108 4.81 -10.93 3.46
N PHE A 109 6.04 -10.44 3.62
CA PHE A 109 6.87 -10.75 4.79
C PHE A 109 6.27 -10.20 6.09
N ALA A 110 5.68 -9.01 6.07
CA ALA A 110 5.02 -8.45 7.23
C ALA A 110 3.81 -9.28 7.67
N VAL A 111 3.03 -9.83 6.72
CA VAL A 111 1.94 -10.78 7.03
C VAL A 111 2.49 -12.00 7.77
N LEU A 112 3.55 -12.62 7.24
CA LEU A 112 4.19 -13.79 7.88
C LEU A 112 4.69 -13.46 9.29
N PHE A 113 5.28 -12.29 9.47
CA PHE A 113 5.79 -11.82 10.77
C PHE A 113 4.68 -11.64 11.81
N HIS A 114 3.50 -11.20 11.38
CA HIS A 114 2.38 -10.90 12.27
C HIS A 114 1.37 -12.04 12.43
N LEU A 115 1.57 -13.21 11.77
CA LEU A 115 0.60 -14.32 11.80
C LEU A 115 0.25 -14.79 13.21
N ASP A 116 1.24 -14.93 14.07
CA ASP A 116 1.05 -15.43 15.45
C ASP A 116 0.27 -14.46 16.35
N ASN A 117 0.17 -13.17 15.94
CA ASN A 117 -0.61 -12.17 16.66
C ASN A 117 -2.11 -12.18 16.27
N GLY A 118 -2.51 -13.04 15.34
CA GLY A 118 -3.88 -13.12 14.82
C GLY A 118 -4.22 -12.01 13.83
N PHE A 119 -5.52 -11.85 13.54
CA PHE A 119 -5.98 -10.96 12.47
C PHE A 119 -5.94 -9.48 12.87
N PHE A 120 -6.49 -9.10 14.01
CA PHE A 120 -6.80 -7.71 14.36
C PHE A 120 -5.55 -6.87 14.64
N TRP A 121 -5.49 -5.68 14.04
CA TRP A 121 -4.40 -4.71 14.23
C TRP A 121 -4.22 -4.27 15.70
N THR A 122 -5.29 -4.25 16.50
CA THR A 122 -5.24 -3.93 17.94
C THR A 122 -4.37 -4.89 18.72
N ALA A 123 -4.23 -6.13 18.24
CA ALA A 123 -3.32 -7.14 18.77
C ALA A 123 -1.98 -7.22 17.99
N ARG A 124 -1.65 -6.21 17.17
CA ARG A 124 -0.52 -6.23 16.24
C ARG A 124 -0.62 -7.31 15.16
N GLY A 125 -1.86 -7.70 14.78
CA GLY A 125 -2.13 -8.71 13.78
C GLY A 125 -1.87 -8.25 12.34
N TYR A 126 -2.12 -9.17 11.41
CA TYR A 126 -1.76 -9.01 9.99
C TYR A 126 -2.79 -8.24 9.14
N GLU A 127 -3.87 -7.73 9.71
CA GLU A 127 -4.95 -7.00 9.01
C GLU A 127 -4.42 -5.89 8.09
N TYR A 128 -3.60 -4.98 8.63
CA TYR A 128 -3.03 -3.88 7.85
C TYR A 128 -1.98 -4.31 6.83
N PRO A 129 -1.02 -5.20 7.13
CA PRO A 129 -0.15 -5.77 6.11
C PRO A 129 -0.89 -6.35 4.90
N VAL A 130 -2.01 -7.06 5.13
CA VAL A 130 -2.86 -7.57 4.04
C VAL A 130 -3.47 -6.42 3.24
N LEU A 131 -4.06 -5.42 3.90
CA LEU A 131 -4.70 -4.27 3.22
C LEU A 131 -3.70 -3.50 2.37
N TRP A 132 -2.52 -3.14 2.92
CA TRP A 132 -1.46 -2.47 2.17
C TRP A 132 -0.89 -3.34 1.06
N GLY A 133 -0.75 -4.64 1.29
CA GLY A 133 -0.30 -5.60 0.29
C GLY A 133 -1.23 -5.64 -0.93
N ILE A 134 -2.54 -5.71 -0.72
CA ILE A 134 -3.55 -5.68 -1.79
C ILE A 134 -3.50 -4.34 -2.54
N ALA A 135 -3.44 -3.21 -1.82
CA ALA A 135 -3.32 -1.90 -2.44
C ALA A 135 -2.01 -1.77 -3.27
N ALA A 136 -0.90 -2.29 -2.76
CA ALA A 136 0.36 -2.31 -3.49
C ALA A 136 0.27 -3.18 -4.75
N ILE A 137 -0.30 -4.38 -4.69
CA ILE A 137 -0.55 -5.23 -5.87
C ILE A 137 -1.39 -4.49 -6.91
N PHE A 138 -2.43 -3.77 -6.47
CA PHE A 138 -3.24 -2.96 -7.38
C PHE A 138 -2.38 -1.94 -8.14
N PHE A 139 -1.52 -1.17 -7.46
CA PHE A 139 -0.65 -0.19 -8.12
C PHE A 139 0.47 -0.82 -8.94
N ALA A 140 0.97 -1.99 -8.56
CA ALA A 140 1.94 -2.75 -9.36
C ALA A 140 1.34 -3.12 -10.74
N VAL A 141 0.08 -3.53 -10.76
CA VAL A 141 -0.63 -3.91 -12.00
C VAL A 141 -1.14 -2.69 -12.77
N LYS A 142 -1.75 -1.75 -12.08
CA LYS A 142 -2.47 -0.62 -12.72
C LYS A 142 -1.61 0.64 -12.89
N GLY A 143 -0.55 0.81 -12.10
CA GLY A 143 0.31 2.01 -12.12
C GLY A 143 -0.28 3.20 -11.37
N GLY A 144 0.32 4.36 -11.57
CA GLY A 144 0.01 5.58 -10.82
C GLY A 144 -1.29 6.31 -11.21
N GLY A 145 -1.87 6.01 -12.38
CA GLY A 145 -3.05 6.69 -12.89
C GLY A 145 -2.75 8.08 -13.49
N ALA A 146 -3.79 8.76 -13.98
CA ALA A 146 -3.68 10.01 -14.74
C ALA A 146 -3.04 11.18 -13.95
N TYR A 147 -3.32 11.29 -12.64
CA TYR A 147 -2.77 12.35 -11.79
C TYR A 147 -1.46 11.94 -11.10
N SER A 148 -0.61 11.14 -11.76
CA SER A 148 0.70 10.72 -11.30
C SER A 148 1.83 11.39 -12.07
N ILE A 149 3.05 11.36 -11.50
CA ILE A 149 4.25 11.80 -12.23
C ILE A 149 4.43 10.93 -13.48
N ASP A 150 4.31 9.60 -13.34
CA ASP A 150 4.42 8.66 -14.46
C ASP A 150 3.36 8.89 -15.54
N GLY A 151 2.12 9.21 -15.13
CA GLY A 151 1.03 9.47 -16.07
C GLY A 151 1.22 10.74 -16.89
N LYS A 152 1.81 11.79 -16.30
CA LYS A 152 2.15 13.02 -17.01
C LYS A 152 3.33 12.85 -17.97
N ALA A 153 4.27 11.97 -17.64
CA ALA A 153 5.42 11.70 -18.50
C ALA A 153 5.06 10.84 -19.74
N SER A 154 3.89 10.20 -19.71
CA SER A 154 3.42 9.30 -20.76
C SER A 154 2.34 9.94 -21.66
N ALA A 155 1.90 11.16 -21.35
CA ALA A 155 0.91 11.94 -22.11
C ALA A 155 1.58 12.92 -23.07
#